data_2fb4f7fe6f28ec96bc5db42b97b9fec3
#
_entry.id   2fb4f7fe6f28ec96bc5db42b97b9fec3
#
_cell.length_a   1.000
_cell.length_b   1.000
_cell.length_c   1.000
_cell.angle_alpha   90.00
_cell.angle_beta   90.00
_cell.angle_gamma   90.00
#
_symmetry.space_group_name_H-M   'P 1'
#
loop_
_entity.id
_entity.type
_entity.pdbx_description
1 polymer ?
#
loop_
_entity_poly.entity_id
_entity_poly.type
_entity_poly.pdbx_seq_one_letter_code
_entity_poly.pdbx_strand_id
1 'polypeptide(L)'
;MSMLGLFRLQRDQSQRGAVVSATQTQAEKVLRIVKDYIEGSWRLRAVAPNLMPSTRHGDPWTQTAIVVERPPGIKDPSLVALGMDGPIIGSRLDWIVVDDILTPENTLTQEQRQKTLKWFFTAVVSRLVKGGTIVVCNTAFHPEDLLHELRKRGFPTLRMDVLGNVYVYGDTDFGLEGKPGADDLRDATPRDGPAIEAGALRLVGNDREPAGRRTLWPDRYDEERVERDLRKNIQFNQLYLNLPRDDEQAMCKAEYVDRCKEVARLFGIDAMVSGGPQFQDRRNAYTFTGVDLAVGRGEEHDFTSLTTIEVRQSGHRVVLDVDYGRWAGREIVQRIHRKQRDYDSVVAVENNASQDFLLQWALDQNVSLPIMPYTTGRSKAHPEYGIPGIFVQMANGAWAFPNRGGVCHPNIQRLIDDCLYYVPSKHTGDVLMSLFIAHEIAKKFGIPDAPGASPAGTNIMTR
;
A
#
# COMPACT_ATOMS: atom_id res chain seq x y z
N MET A 1 12.49 -14.77 14.35
CA MET A 1 11.32 -15.67 14.43
C MET A 1 11.61 -17.03 15.04
N SER A 2 12.65 -17.75 14.61
CA SER A 2 13.00 -19.07 15.16
C SER A 2 13.23 -19.06 16.68
N MET A 3 13.89 -18.02 17.20
CA MET A 3 14.14 -17.88 18.66
C MET A 3 12.85 -17.70 19.47
N LEU A 4 11.84 -17.02 18.94
CA LEU A 4 10.54 -16.91 19.61
C LEU A 4 9.85 -18.28 19.71
N GLY A 5 9.92 -19.07 18.65
CA GLY A 5 9.40 -20.45 18.66
C GLY A 5 10.07 -21.33 19.72
N LEU A 6 11.40 -21.29 19.79
CA LEU A 6 12.16 -22.01 20.81
C LEU A 6 11.81 -21.54 22.23
N PHE A 7 11.73 -20.21 22.44
CA PHE A 7 11.37 -19.64 23.74
C PHE A 7 9.95 -20.07 24.20
N ARG A 8 8.97 -20.06 23.28
CA ARG A 8 7.60 -20.47 23.59
C ARG A 8 7.54 -21.95 23.98
N LEU A 9 8.15 -22.81 23.16
CA LEU A 9 8.17 -24.25 23.42
C LEU A 9 8.99 -24.64 24.65
N GLN A 10 10.06 -23.89 24.97
CA GLN A 10 10.83 -24.10 26.20
C GLN A 10 10.01 -23.76 27.44
N ARG A 11 9.18 -22.71 27.40
CA ARG A 11 8.32 -22.32 28.54
C ARG A 11 7.15 -23.27 28.74
N ASP A 12 6.55 -23.72 27.64
CA ASP A 12 5.41 -24.63 27.69
C ASP A 12 5.37 -25.49 26.42
N GLN A 13 5.76 -26.75 26.58
CA GLN A 13 5.82 -27.73 25.49
C GLN A 13 4.43 -28.16 24.99
N SER A 14 3.36 -27.86 25.72
CA SER A 14 1.98 -28.15 25.32
C SER A 14 1.44 -27.15 24.29
N GLN A 15 2.13 -26.02 24.08
CA GLN A 15 1.71 -24.99 23.12
C GLN A 15 1.82 -25.46 21.68
N ARG A 16 0.91 -24.92 20.88
CA ARG A 16 0.81 -25.15 19.44
C ARG A 16 1.05 -23.85 18.71
N GLY A 17 2.09 -23.81 17.91
CA GLY A 17 2.48 -22.63 17.18
C GLY A 17 2.43 -22.79 15.69
N ALA A 18 2.38 -21.66 14.98
CA ALA A 18 2.59 -21.61 13.54
C ALA A 18 3.54 -20.49 13.16
N VAL A 19 4.36 -20.76 12.15
CA VAL A 19 5.09 -19.73 11.39
C VAL A 19 4.46 -19.66 10.02
N VAL A 20 4.01 -18.47 9.65
CA VAL A 20 3.35 -18.20 8.37
C VAL A 20 4.20 -17.20 7.60
N SER A 21 4.59 -17.54 6.36
CA SER A 21 5.36 -16.65 5.48
C SER A 21 4.68 -16.52 4.11
N ALA A 22 5.16 -15.61 3.25
CA ALA A 22 4.61 -15.45 1.91
C ALA A 22 4.62 -16.76 1.10
N THR A 23 5.66 -17.56 1.28
CA THR A 23 5.76 -18.88 0.63
C THR A 23 6.02 -19.99 1.63
N GLN A 24 5.59 -21.22 1.30
CA GLN A 24 5.85 -22.41 2.10
C GLN A 24 7.35 -22.60 2.37
N THR A 25 8.19 -22.43 1.35
CA THR A 25 9.64 -22.59 1.46
C THR A 25 10.29 -21.61 2.44
N GLN A 26 9.75 -20.37 2.54
CA GLN A 26 10.25 -19.40 3.53
C GLN A 26 9.91 -19.84 4.95
N ALA A 27 8.69 -20.26 5.20
CA ALA A 27 8.26 -20.76 6.52
C ALA A 27 9.07 -22.01 6.95
N GLU A 28 9.33 -22.92 6.02
CA GLU A 28 10.14 -24.12 6.25
C GLU A 28 11.60 -23.81 6.64
N LYS A 29 12.18 -22.72 6.10
CA LYS A 29 13.52 -22.28 6.52
C LYS A 29 13.54 -21.88 8.00
N VAL A 30 12.51 -21.20 8.48
CA VAL A 30 12.39 -20.82 9.89
C VAL A 30 12.26 -22.06 10.77
N LEU A 31 11.39 -23.00 10.37
CA LEU A 31 11.20 -24.26 11.10
C LEU A 31 12.47 -25.11 11.13
N ARG A 32 13.22 -25.17 10.03
CA ARG A 32 14.50 -25.88 9.96
C ARG A 32 15.49 -25.37 11.00
N ILE A 33 15.60 -24.03 11.16
CA ILE A 33 16.48 -23.45 12.17
C ILE A 33 16.05 -23.88 13.58
N VAL A 34 14.74 -23.92 13.86
CA VAL A 34 14.23 -24.42 15.15
C VAL A 34 14.63 -25.88 15.38
N LYS A 35 14.49 -26.74 14.37
CA LYS A 35 14.93 -28.14 14.43
C LYS A 35 16.43 -28.28 14.71
N ASP A 36 17.23 -27.56 13.92
CA ASP A 36 18.71 -27.60 14.05
C ASP A 36 19.16 -27.21 15.47
N TYR A 37 18.49 -26.22 16.09
CA TYR A 37 18.78 -25.85 17.48
C TYR A 37 18.36 -26.94 18.47
N ILE A 38 17.18 -27.54 18.31
CA ILE A 38 16.69 -28.61 19.21
C ILE A 38 17.59 -29.83 19.09
N GLU A 39 18.01 -30.21 17.88
CA GLU A 39 18.83 -31.38 17.64
C GLU A 39 20.31 -31.18 18.01
N GLY A 40 20.87 -30.01 17.69
CA GLY A 40 22.33 -29.81 17.70
C GLY A 40 22.91 -28.88 18.77
N SER A 41 22.10 -27.98 19.36
CA SER A 41 22.61 -26.94 20.25
C SER A 41 22.85 -27.45 21.67
N TRP A 42 24.11 -27.61 22.07
CA TRP A 42 24.45 -27.92 23.45
C TRP A 42 24.00 -26.84 24.46
N ARG A 43 24.02 -25.59 24.03
CA ARG A 43 23.53 -24.45 24.86
C ARG A 43 22.04 -24.54 25.11
N LEU A 44 21.25 -24.88 24.10
CA LEU A 44 19.82 -25.07 24.28
C LEU A 44 19.55 -26.27 25.20
N ARG A 45 20.25 -27.36 25.05
CA ARG A 45 20.12 -28.53 25.96
C ARG A 45 20.46 -28.18 27.41
N ALA A 46 21.41 -27.29 27.63
CA ALA A 46 21.79 -26.87 29.00
C ALA A 46 20.67 -26.06 29.68
N VAL A 47 19.90 -25.24 28.94
CA VAL A 47 18.85 -24.39 29.50
C VAL A 47 17.43 -24.98 29.33
N ALA A 48 17.26 -25.91 28.40
CA ALA A 48 15.99 -26.55 28.08
C ALA A 48 16.18 -28.06 27.83
N PRO A 49 16.62 -28.85 28.83
CA PRO A 49 16.95 -30.27 28.64
C PRO A 49 15.77 -31.12 28.17
N ASN A 50 14.53 -30.71 28.47
CA ASN A 50 13.31 -31.42 28.10
C ASN A 50 12.77 -31.02 26.73
N LEU A 51 13.36 -30.05 26.06
CA LEU A 51 12.94 -29.65 24.70
C LEU A 51 13.62 -30.56 23.67
N MET A 52 12.99 -31.67 23.40
CA MET A 52 13.49 -32.73 22.52
C MET A 52 12.40 -33.14 21.52
N PRO A 53 12.77 -33.73 20.36
CA PRO A 53 11.81 -34.36 19.46
C PRO A 53 10.96 -35.38 20.19
N SER A 54 9.65 -35.45 19.87
CA SER A 54 8.78 -36.50 20.41
C SER A 54 9.27 -37.88 19.98
N THR A 55 9.24 -38.80 20.93
CA THR A 55 9.57 -40.23 20.69
C THR A 55 8.35 -41.06 20.30
N ARG A 56 7.17 -40.46 20.23
CA ARG A 56 5.91 -41.17 19.94
C ARG A 56 5.81 -41.50 18.45
N HIS A 57 5.41 -42.74 18.20
CA HIS A 57 5.18 -43.18 16.83
C HIS A 57 4.06 -42.35 16.17
N GLY A 58 4.31 -41.82 14.98
CA GLY A 58 3.34 -41.02 14.21
C GLY A 58 3.45 -39.50 14.45
N ASP A 59 4.15 -39.03 15.47
CA ASP A 59 4.39 -37.59 15.65
C ASP A 59 5.31 -37.07 14.55
N PRO A 60 4.94 -35.97 13.85
CA PRO A 60 5.76 -35.46 12.76
C PRO A 60 7.05 -34.79 13.26
N TRP A 61 8.13 -35.07 12.55
CA TRP A 61 9.40 -34.34 12.63
C TRP A 61 9.89 -34.04 11.22
N THR A 62 9.07 -33.29 10.49
CA THR A 62 9.20 -33.06 9.05
C THR A 62 9.74 -31.62 8.76
N GLN A 63 9.74 -31.23 7.50
CA GLN A 63 10.07 -29.85 7.09
C GLN A 63 8.92 -28.89 7.36
N THR A 64 7.69 -29.40 7.45
CA THR A 64 6.47 -28.59 7.58
C THR A 64 5.86 -28.62 8.97
N ALA A 65 6.15 -29.63 9.78
CA ALA A 65 5.57 -29.78 11.11
C ALA A 65 6.52 -30.57 12.04
N ILE A 66 6.55 -30.13 13.30
CA ILE A 66 7.30 -30.82 14.37
C ILE A 66 6.44 -30.98 15.62
N VAL A 67 6.69 -32.09 16.33
CA VAL A 67 6.17 -32.32 17.68
C VAL A 67 7.34 -32.54 18.62
N VAL A 68 7.42 -31.72 19.67
CA VAL A 68 8.36 -31.91 20.77
C VAL A 68 7.78 -32.84 21.83
N GLU A 69 8.61 -33.36 22.72
CA GLU A 69 8.14 -34.16 23.86
C GLU A 69 7.17 -33.33 24.71
N ARG A 70 5.94 -33.84 24.90
CA ARG A 70 4.84 -33.12 25.55
C ARG A 70 3.78 -34.08 26.12
N PRO A 71 2.86 -33.60 27.00
CA PRO A 71 1.75 -34.43 27.51
C PRO A 71 0.91 -35.03 26.38
N PRO A 72 0.29 -36.20 26.59
CA PRO A 72 -0.60 -36.82 25.61
C PRO A 72 -1.91 -36.04 25.42
N GLY A 73 -2.60 -36.30 24.30
CA GLY A 73 -3.94 -35.77 24.04
C GLY A 73 -3.98 -34.43 23.30
N ILE A 74 -2.84 -33.88 22.90
CA ILE A 74 -2.75 -32.64 22.09
C ILE A 74 -2.75 -33.05 20.62
N LYS A 75 -3.78 -32.61 19.88
CA LYS A 75 -4.01 -33.04 18.50
C LYS A 75 -3.06 -32.41 17.49
N ASP A 76 -2.88 -31.07 17.59
CA ASP A 76 -2.11 -30.33 16.57
C ASP A 76 -0.61 -30.38 16.87
N PRO A 77 0.29 -30.26 15.86
CA PRO A 77 1.74 -30.23 16.07
C PRO A 77 2.18 -29.10 17.01
N SER A 78 3.38 -29.23 17.59
CA SER A 78 3.97 -28.21 18.43
C SER A 78 4.33 -26.95 17.64
N LEU A 79 4.78 -27.14 16.39
CA LEU A 79 5.06 -26.04 15.47
C LEU A 79 4.82 -26.49 14.03
N VAL A 80 4.15 -25.65 13.26
CA VAL A 80 3.91 -25.84 11.82
C VAL A 80 4.45 -24.67 11.02
N ALA A 81 4.97 -24.96 9.82
CA ALA A 81 5.41 -23.99 8.83
C ALA A 81 4.40 -23.95 7.68
N LEU A 82 3.87 -22.76 7.37
CA LEU A 82 2.78 -22.56 6.42
C LEU A 82 3.10 -21.39 5.48
N GLY A 83 2.86 -21.58 4.19
CA GLY A 83 2.79 -20.49 3.24
C GLY A 83 1.42 -19.80 3.31
N MET A 84 1.33 -18.59 2.79
CA MET A 84 0.09 -17.78 2.77
C MET A 84 -1.08 -18.53 2.09
N ASP A 85 -0.80 -19.33 1.06
CA ASP A 85 -1.78 -20.16 0.37
C ASP A 85 -1.96 -21.56 0.97
N GLY A 86 -1.26 -21.84 2.08
CA GLY A 86 -1.29 -23.13 2.73
C GLY A 86 -2.56 -23.35 3.59
N PRO A 87 -2.95 -24.61 3.81
CA PRO A 87 -4.14 -24.93 4.58
C PRO A 87 -3.92 -24.72 6.09
N ILE A 88 -4.16 -23.51 6.60
CA ILE A 88 -4.26 -23.23 8.05
C ILE A 88 -5.56 -23.82 8.63
N ILE A 89 -6.45 -24.31 7.78
CA ILE A 89 -7.80 -24.73 8.13
C ILE A 89 -7.79 -25.94 9.07
N GLY A 90 -8.47 -25.80 10.24
CA GLY A 90 -8.72 -26.89 11.19
C GLY A 90 -7.82 -26.92 12.42
N SER A 91 -6.69 -26.19 12.44
CA SER A 91 -5.79 -26.11 13.60
C SER A 91 -6.28 -25.10 14.63
N ARG A 92 -5.98 -25.35 15.90
CA ARG A 92 -6.14 -24.39 17.01
C ARG A 92 -4.76 -24.07 17.55
N LEU A 93 -4.40 -22.78 17.52
CA LEU A 93 -3.03 -22.34 17.78
C LEU A 93 -3.01 -21.42 19.00
N ASP A 94 -2.02 -21.64 19.85
CA ASP A 94 -1.77 -20.82 21.04
C ASP A 94 -0.97 -19.57 20.67
N TRP A 95 -0.17 -19.66 19.62
CA TRP A 95 0.55 -18.51 19.07
C TRP A 95 0.82 -18.67 17.58
N ILE A 96 0.90 -17.54 16.89
CA ILE A 96 1.21 -17.46 15.46
C ILE A 96 2.25 -16.37 15.23
N VAL A 97 3.27 -16.70 14.45
CA VAL A 97 4.22 -15.73 13.89
C VAL A 97 3.96 -15.59 12.41
N VAL A 98 3.68 -14.39 11.97
CA VAL A 98 3.51 -14.01 10.57
C VAL A 98 4.76 -13.26 10.14
N ASP A 99 5.54 -13.87 9.26
CA ASP A 99 6.89 -13.42 8.90
C ASP A 99 7.00 -13.20 7.39
N ASP A 100 7.27 -11.96 6.99
CA ASP A 100 7.47 -11.55 5.60
C ASP A 100 6.37 -12.01 4.63
N ILE A 101 5.10 -11.76 4.97
CA ILE A 101 3.97 -12.07 4.09
C ILE A 101 3.67 -10.97 3.07
N LEU A 102 4.05 -9.73 3.35
CA LEU A 102 3.88 -8.63 2.41
C LEU A 102 5.02 -8.63 1.39
N THR A 103 4.64 -8.44 0.14
CA THR A 103 5.55 -8.28 -0.99
C THR A 103 5.14 -7.07 -1.81
N PRO A 104 6.03 -6.51 -2.65
CA PRO A 104 5.64 -5.46 -3.57
C PRO A 104 4.42 -5.82 -4.44
N GLU A 105 4.30 -7.11 -4.80
CA GLU A 105 3.23 -7.60 -5.67
C GLU A 105 1.89 -7.63 -4.94
N ASN A 106 1.82 -8.18 -3.73
CA ASN A 106 0.55 -8.33 -2.99
C ASN A 106 0.10 -7.06 -2.26
N THR A 107 0.88 -5.98 -2.35
CA THR A 107 0.53 -4.66 -1.80
C THR A 107 0.25 -3.61 -2.87
N LEU A 108 0.49 -3.91 -4.14
CA LEU A 108 0.45 -2.96 -5.24
C LEU A 108 -0.96 -2.39 -5.45
N THR A 109 -1.97 -3.24 -5.62
CA THR A 109 -3.35 -2.80 -5.84
C THR A 109 -4.17 -2.84 -4.56
N GLN A 110 -5.22 -2.02 -4.50
CA GLN A 110 -6.15 -2.03 -3.37
C GLN A 110 -6.78 -3.41 -3.16
N GLU A 111 -7.09 -4.09 -4.26
CA GLU A 111 -7.66 -5.43 -4.20
C GLU A 111 -6.73 -6.44 -3.53
N GLN A 112 -5.46 -6.44 -3.94
CA GLN A 112 -4.44 -7.31 -3.33
C GLN A 112 -4.29 -7.02 -1.84
N ARG A 113 -4.28 -5.74 -1.45
CA ARG A 113 -4.23 -5.34 -0.02
C ARG A 113 -5.46 -5.82 0.74
N GLN A 114 -6.67 -5.67 0.16
CA GLN A 114 -7.92 -6.15 0.78
C GLN A 114 -7.98 -7.69 0.85
N LYS A 115 -7.50 -8.39 -0.17
CA LYS A 115 -7.38 -9.85 -0.17
C LYS A 115 -6.46 -10.33 0.96
N THR A 116 -5.30 -9.69 1.10
CA THR A 116 -4.34 -9.97 2.19
C THR A 116 -4.96 -9.70 3.56
N LEU A 117 -5.65 -8.58 3.73
CA LEU A 117 -6.32 -8.22 4.98
C LEU A 117 -7.43 -9.22 5.33
N LYS A 118 -8.29 -9.56 4.37
CA LYS A 118 -9.35 -10.56 4.54
C LYS A 118 -8.77 -11.91 4.93
N TRP A 119 -7.77 -12.38 4.19
CA TRP A 119 -7.08 -13.63 4.50
C TRP A 119 -6.51 -13.63 5.92
N PHE A 120 -5.84 -12.57 6.34
CA PHE A 120 -5.28 -12.46 7.68
C PHE A 120 -6.32 -12.66 8.77
N PHE A 121 -7.47 -12.01 8.70
CA PHE A 121 -8.52 -12.15 9.71
C PHE A 121 -9.27 -13.48 9.60
N THR A 122 -9.52 -13.98 8.39
CA THR A 122 -10.32 -15.19 8.19
C THR A 122 -9.52 -16.48 8.32
N ALA A 123 -8.27 -16.50 7.89
CA ALA A 123 -7.43 -17.69 7.92
C ALA A 123 -6.47 -17.74 9.12
N VAL A 124 -5.89 -16.61 9.51
CA VAL A 124 -4.85 -16.58 10.55
C VAL A 124 -5.45 -16.29 11.93
N VAL A 125 -6.07 -15.11 12.13
CA VAL A 125 -6.59 -14.70 13.45
C VAL A 125 -7.65 -15.65 13.96
N SER A 126 -8.50 -16.17 13.08
CA SER A 126 -9.56 -17.14 13.46
C SER A 126 -9.03 -18.45 14.03
N ARG A 127 -7.75 -18.75 13.92
CA ARG A 127 -7.12 -19.98 14.46
C ARG A 127 -6.58 -19.81 15.87
N LEU A 128 -6.42 -18.56 16.33
CA LEU A 128 -5.98 -18.33 17.70
C LEU A 128 -7.03 -18.80 18.72
N VAL A 129 -6.55 -19.47 19.74
CA VAL A 129 -7.36 -19.76 20.93
C VAL A 129 -7.57 -18.47 21.74
N LYS A 130 -8.55 -18.48 22.64
CA LYS A 130 -8.76 -17.36 23.57
C LYS A 130 -7.48 -17.11 24.39
N GLY A 131 -6.97 -15.89 24.34
CA GLY A 131 -5.70 -15.51 24.99
C GLY A 131 -4.45 -15.88 24.19
N GLY A 132 -4.61 -16.41 22.97
CA GLY A 132 -3.49 -16.68 22.08
C GLY A 132 -2.80 -15.40 21.62
N THR A 133 -1.56 -15.53 21.17
CA THR A 133 -0.71 -14.40 20.77
C THR A 133 -0.42 -14.47 19.28
N ILE A 134 -0.49 -13.33 18.60
CA ILE A 134 -0.01 -13.19 17.23
C ILE A 134 1.09 -12.13 17.15
N VAL A 135 2.15 -12.43 16.43
CA VAL A 135 3.25 -11.51 16.13
C VAL A 135 3.36 -11.38 14.62
N VAL A 136 3.29 -10.16 14.10
CA VAL A 136 3.44 -9.87 12.68
C VAL A 136 4.73 -9.10 12.49
N CYS A 137 5.63 -9.61 11.66
CA CYS A 137 6.91 -9.00 11.33
C CYS A 137 7.02 -8.86 9.81
N ASN A 138 7.13 -7.62 9.35
CA ASN A 138 7.19 -7.33 7.91
C ASN A 138 7.87 -5.99 7.64
N THR A 139 8.32 -5.82 6.40
CA THR A 139 8.62 -4.50 5.83
C THR A 139 7.33 -3.85 5.34
N ALA A 140 7.16 -2.54 5.53
CA ALA A 140 6.03 -1.78 5.03
C ALA A 140 6.23 -1.45 3.54
N PHE A 141 5.24 -1.77 2.71
CA PHE A 141 5.28 -1.52 1.26
C PHE A 141 4.27 -0.48 0.79
N HIS A 142 3.21 -0.24 1.54
CA HIS A 142 2.16 0.72 1.20
C HIS A 142 1.50 1.28 2.47
N PRO A 143 1.10 2.58 2.53
CA PRO A 143 0.44 3.17 3.72
C PRO A 143 -0.93 2.56 4.05
N GLU A 144 -1.48 1.73 3.17
CA GLU A 144 -2.72 0.97 3.40
C GLU A 144 -2.47 -0.55 3.38
N ASP A 145 -1.23 -0.98 3.59
CA ASP A 145 -0.93 -2.40 3.72
C ASP A 145 -1.43 -2.97 5.06
N LEU A 146 -1.29 -4.29 5.21
CA LEU A 146 -1.73 -4.98 6.42
C LEU A 146 -1.17 -4.35 7.71
N LEU A 147 0.10 -3.93 7.73
CA LEU A 147 0.72 -3.37 8.95
C LEU A 147 0.03 -2.07 9.39
N HIS A 148 -0.23 -1.17 8.42
CA HIS A 148 -0.91 0.10 8.68
C HIS A 148 -2.38 -0.12 9.07
N GLU A 149 -3.06 -1.09 8.46
CA GLU A 149 -4.44 -1.44 8.83
C GLU A 149 -4.53 -2.07 10.22
N LEU A 150 -3.57 -2.90 10.62
CA LEU A 150 -3.49 -3.44 11.97
C LEU A 150 -3.27 -2.31 13.00
N ARG A 151 -2.36 -1.37 12.70
CA ARG A 151 -2.12 -0.19 13.54
C ARG A 151 -3.38 0.66 13.72
N LYS A 152 -4.11 0.97 12.64
CA LYS A 152 -5.39 1.70 12.69
C LYS A 152 -6.44 0.98 13.55
N ARG A 153 -6.38 -0.34 13.63
CA ARG A 153 -7.28 -1.17 14.46
C ARG A 153 -6.81 -1.34 15.91
N GLY A 154 -5.77 -0.60 16.33
CA GLY A 154 -5.25 -0.60 17.70
C GLY A 154 -4.30 -1.75 18.03
N PHE A 155 -3.77 -2.47 17.02
CA PHE A 155 -2.72 -3.44 17.28
C PHE A 155 -1.44 -2.72 17.71
N PRO A 156 -0.82 -3.12 18.83
CA PRO A 156 0.46 -2.56 19.27
C PRO A 156 1.51 -2.75 18.18
N THR A 157 2.19 -1.68 17.81
CA THR A 157 3.11 -1.69 16.69
C THR A 157 4.46 -1.11 17.09
N LEU A 158 5.54 -1.81 16.72
CA LEU A 158 6.90 -1.37 16.85
C LEU A 158 7.50 -1.22 15.45
N ARG A 159 7.91 0.01 15.07
CA ARG A 159 8.65 0.26 13.84
C ARG A 159 10.10 0.58 14.19
N MET A 160 11.02 -0.11 13.56
CA MET A 160 12.46 0.11 13.71
C MET A 160 13.08 0.42 12.36
N ASP A 161 14.07 1.28 12.33
CA ASP A 161 14.83 1.60 11.13
C ASP A 161 16.34 1.34 11.33
N VAL A 162 17.07 1.32 10.21
CA VAL A 162 18.52 1.09 10.23
C VAL A 162 19.31 2.18 10.96
N LEU A 163 18.73 3.38 11.08
CA LEU A 163 19.35 4.53 11.76
C LEU A 163 19.16 4.49 13.28
N GLY A 164 18.67 3.38 13.83
CA GLY A 164 18.46 3.19 15.25
C GLY A 164 17.23 3.88 15.82
N ASN A 165 16.33 4.40 14.96
CA ASN A 165 15.07 4.94 15.46
C ASN A 165 14.09 3.81 15.73
N VAL A 166 13.41 3.89 16.86
CA VAL A 166 12.37 2.95 17.28
C VAL A 166 11.11 3.74 17.59
N TYR A 167 10.02 3.41 16.90
CA TYR A 167 8.73 4.08 17.03
C TYR A 167 7.73 3.09 17.61
N VAL A 168 7.06 3.48 18.71
CA VAL A 168 6.05 2.66 19.38
C VAL A 168 4.68 3.29 19.18
N TYR A 169 3.72 2.50 18.75
CA TYR A 169 2.33 2.91 18.54
C TYR A 169 1.42 2.06 19.43
N GLY A 170 0.49 2.71 20.13
CA GLY A 170 -0.47 2.06 21.04
C GLY A 170 0.03 1.95 22.47
N ASP A 171 -0.92 1.64 23.38
CA ASP A 171 -0.70 1.56 24.83
C ASP A 171 -0.14 0.19 25.27
N THR A 172 0.97 -0.25 24.71
CA THR A 172 1.51 -1.55 25.06
C THR A 172 2.88 -1.44 25.69
N ASP A 173 3.03 -2.12 26.79
CA ASP A 173 4.33 -2.41 27.38
C ASP A 173 5.00 -3.53 26.60
N PHE A 174 5.92 -3.19 25.71
CA PHE A 174 6.72 -4.18 25.00
C PHE A 174 7.79 -4.83 25.89
N GLY A 175 7.73 -4.63 27.21
CA GLY A 175 8.72 -5.15 28.16
C GLY A 175 10.08 -4.47 28.02
N LEU A 176 10.13 -3.28 27.47
CA LEU A 176 11.32 -2.45 27.40
C LEU A 176 11.53 -1.85 28.79
N GLU A 177 12.37 -2.48 29.60
CA GLU A 177 12.78 -1.94 30.91
C GLU A 177 13.48 -0.59 30.69
N GLY A 178 13.09 0.41 31.49
CA GLY A 178 13.62 1.76 31.41
C GLY A 178 12.84 2.66 30.46
N LYS A 179 11.49 2.65 30.54
CA LYS A 179 10.66 3.64 29.86
C LYS A 179 11.20 5.03 30.18
N PRO A 180 11.67 5.80 29.17
CA PRO A 180 11.82 7.22 29.39
C PRO A 180 10.45 7.75 29.78
N GLY A 181 10.37 8.58 30.82
CA GLY A 181 9.11 9.22 31.20
C GLY A 181 8.52 9.97 30.00
N ALA A 182 7.21 10.14 29.96
CA ALA A 182 6.55 10.87 28.87
C ALA A 182 7.17 12.28 28.63
N ASP A 183 7.86 12.82 29.61
CA ASP A 183 8.56 14.09 29.56
C ASP A 183 9.93 14.01 28.89
N ASP A 184 10.65 12.88 28.98
CA ASP A 184 11.94 12.65 28.32
C ASP A 184 11.82 12.53 26.80
N LEU A 185 10.60 12.27 26.30
CA LEU A 185 10.31 12.10 24.87
C LEU A 185 9.94 13.39 24.16
N ARG A 186 9.66 14.48 24.92
CA ARG A 186 9.29 15.79 24.34
C ARG A 186 10.48 16.53 23.76
N ASP A 187 11.68 16.26 24.19
CA ASP A 187 12.92 16.94 23.76
C ASP A 187 13.69 16.19 22.65
N ALA A 188 13.20 15.04 22.20
CA ALA A 188 13.79 14.31 21.09
C ALA A 188 13.46 15.02 19.77
N THR A 189 14.25 16.03 19.40
CA THR A 189 14.20 16.62 18.05
C THR A 189 14.49 15.54 17.01
N PRO A 190 13.70 15.46 15.92
CA PRO A 190 13.98 14.55 14.81
C PRO A 190 15.36 14.92 14.22
N ARG A 191 16.32 14.03 14.33
CA ARG A 191 17.54 14.13 13.52
C ARG A 191 17.20 13.46 12.18
N ASP A 192 17.11 14.25 11.12
CA ASP A 192 17.01 13.83 9.72
C ASP A 192 15.99 12.70 9.42
N GLY A 193 14.73 12.90 9.76
CA GLY A 193 13.66 11.97 9.41
C GLY A 193 12.33 12.70 9.23
N PRO A 194 11.37 12.12 8.51
CA PRO A 194 10.05 12.71 8.34
C PRO A 194 9.41 12.95 9.72
N ALA A 195 8.60 14.01 9.79
CA ALA A 195 7.90 14.43 11.00
C ALA A 195 7.29 13.23 11.75
N ILE A 196 7.46 13.21 13.07
CA ILE A 196 6.87 12.19 13.94
C ILE A 196 5.36 12.21 13.70
N GLU A 197 4.82 11.11 13.20
CA GLU A 197 3.37 10.93 13.10
C GLU A 197 2.76 11.08 14.49
N ALA A 198 1.65 11.81 14.61
CA ALA A 198 0.96 12.02 15.87
C ALA A 198 0.66 10.67 16.56
N GLY A 199 1.17 10.45 17.78
CA GLY A 199 1.03 9.22 18.55
C GLY A 199 2.23 8.28 18.51
N ALA A 200 3.31 8.60 17.79
CA ALA A 200 4.53 7.80 17.83
C ALA A 200 5.48 8.27 18.92
N LEU A 201 5.96 7.33 19.73
CA LEU A 201 7.03 7.55 20.71
C LEU A 201 8.35 7.13 20.06
N ARG A 202 9.35 8.02 20.09
CA ARG A 202 10.71 7.69 19.65
C ARG A 202 11.52 7.23 20.85
N LEU A 203 11.93 5.97 20.86
CA LEU A 203 12.91 5.49 21.82
C LEU A 203 14.30 5.79 21.27
N VAL A 204 14.99 6.74 21.87
CA VAL A 204 16.42 6.97 21.58
C VAL A 204 17.21 5.99 22.44
N GLY A 205 18.03 5.16 21.81
CA GLY A 205 18.87 4.21 22.54
C GLY A 205 19.83 4.93 23.50
N ASN A 206 19.95 4.36 24.67
CA ASN A 206 20.87 4.61 25.79
C ASN A 206 21.61 5.97 25.83
N ASP A 207 21.15 6.86 26.71
CA ASP A 207 21.65 8.23 26.97
C ASP A 207 23.10 8.34 27.49
N ARG A 208 23.91 7.31 27.38
CA ARG A 208 25.28 7.30 27.98
C ARG A 208 26.41 7.55 27.01
N GLU A 209 26.14 7.82 25.73
CA GLU A 209 27.23 8.11 24.79
C GLU A 209 27.03 9.40 24.00
N PRO A 210 28.15 10.12 23.67
CA PRO A 210 28.07 11.38 22.99
C PRO A 210 27.46 11.22 21.61
N ALA A 211 26.79 12.28 21.15
CA ALA A 211 26.00 12.43 19.94
C ALA A 211 26.63 11.90 18.62
N GLY A 212 26.91 10.62 18.55
CA GLY A 212 27.28 9.89 17.35
C GLY A 212 26.03 9.23 16.75
N ARG A 213 25.89 9.29 15.43
CA ARG A 213 24.86 8.54 14.72
C ARG A 213 25.10 7.05 14.99
N ARG A 214 24.14 6.35 15.59
CA ARG A 214 24.21 4.91 15.77
C ARG A 214 23.16 4.24 14.93
N THR A 215 23.57 3.23 14.19
CA THR A 215 22.67 2.32 13.51
C THR A 215 22.07 1.34 14.51
N LEU A 216 20.90 0.75 14.18
CA LEU A 216 20.24 -0.24 15.01
C LEU A 216 21.09 -1.51 15.24
N TRP A 217 21.93 -1.84 14.27
CA TRP A 217 22.79 -3.03 14.30
C TRP A 217 24.20 -2.69 13.78
N PRO A 218 25.06 -2.05 14.62
CA PRO A 218 26.36 -1.52 14.21
C PRO A 218 27.30 -2.58 13.61
N ASP A 219 27.30 -3.82 14.12
CA ASP A 219 28.14 -4.91 13.62
C ASP A 219 27.82 -5.29 12.16
N ARG A 220 26.59 -5.05 11.70
CA ARG A 220 26.15 -5.38 10.35
C ARG A 220 26.01 -4.14 9.47
N TYR A 221 25.54 -3.05 10.03
CA TYR A 221 25.24 -1.79 9.36
C TYR A 221 25.91 -0.66 10.15
N ASP A 222 27.23 -0.51 10.01
CA ASP A 222 27.93 0.66 10.52
C ASP A 222 27.53 1.93 9.73
N GLU A 223 27.80 3.08 10.31
CA GLU A 223 27.39 4.37 9.70
C GLU A 223 28.01 4.60 8.32
N GLU A 224 29.28 4.21 8.15
CA GLU A 224 29.97 4.35 6.88
C GLU A 224 29.30 3.52 5.78
N ARG A 225 28.91 2.28 6.09
CA ARG A 225 28.18 1.40 5.17
C ARG A 225 26.80 1.95 4.84
N VAL A 226 26.09 2.51 5.83
CA VAL A 226 24.78 3.11 5.60
C VAL A 226 24.90 4.29 4.63
N GLU A 227 25.82 5.21 4.86
CA GLU A 227 25.97 6.39 4.01
C GLU A 227 26.57 6.04 2.63
N ARG A 228 27.58 5.18 2.57
CA ARG A 228 28.26 4.86 1.32
C ARG A 228 27.45 3.95 0.40
N ASP A 229 26.81 2.91 0.94
CA ASP A 229 26.24 1.82 0.17
C ASP A 229 24.71 1.78 0.21
N LEU A 230 24.12 1.89 1.40
CA LEU A 230 22.68 1.68 1.57
C LEU A 230 21.86 2.88 1.09
N ARG A 231 22.30 4.12 1.36
CA ARG A 231 21.61 5.34 0.89
C ARG A 231 21.56 5.46 -0.64
N LYS A 232 22.45 4.77 -1.35
CA LYS A 232 22.42 4.70 -2.82
C LYS A 232 21.36 3.75 -3.35
N ASN A 233 20.76 2.94 -2.49
CA ASN A 233 19.69 2.04 -2.90
C ASN A 233 18.41 2.85 -3.16
N ILE A 234 17.84 2.70 -4.34
CA ILE A 234 16.60 3.35 -4.76
C ILE A 234 15.40 3.04 -3.83
N GLN A 235 15.47 1.97 -3.07
CA GLN A 235 14.44 1.57 -2.11
C GLN A 235 14.92 1.76 -0.65
N PHE A 236 15.87 2.66 -0.40
CA PHE A 236 16.44 2.85 0.93
C PHE A 236 15.37 3.16 1.98
N ASN A 237 14.50 4.12 1.69
CA ASN A 237 13.45 4.51 2.62
C ASN A 237 12.48 3.37 2.92
N GLN A 238 12.15 2.55 1.93
CA GLN A 238 11.26 1.41 2.10
C GLN A 238 11.91 0.26 2.87
N LEU A 239 13.09 -0.17 2.44
CA LEU A 239 13.74 -1.38 2.98
C LEU A 239 14.46 -1.16 4.31
N TYR A 240 15.00 0.04 4.53
CA TYR A 240 15.86 0.32 5.67
C TYR A 240 15.27 1.30 6.67
N LEU A 241 14.36 2.19 6.23
CA LEU A 241 13.63 3.09 7.14
C LEU A 241 12.20 2.61 7.44
N ASN A 242 11.75 1.53 6.82
CA ASN A 242 10.36 1.05 6.92
C ASN A 242 9.33 2.15 6.60
N LEU A 243 9.68 3.00 5.65
CA LEU A 243 8.79 4.01 5.08
C LEU A 243 8.29 3.50 3.74
N PRO A 244 6.98 3.33 3.55
CA PRO A 244 6.45 2.67 2.35
C PRO A 244 6.68 3.46 1.06
N ARG A 245 7.23 4.66 1.15
CA ARG A 245 7.45 5.55 0.02
C ARG A 245 8.68 6.44 0.21
N ASP A 246 9.39 6.67 -0.91
CA ASP A 246 10.48 7.63 -1.02
C ASP A 246 10.02 8.83 -1.88
N ASP A 247 9.73 9.97 -1.24
CA ASP A 247 9.30 11.19 -1.92
C ASP A 247 10.40 11.83 -2.78
N GLU A 248 11.68 11.63 -2.45
CA GLU A 248 12.78 12.23 -3.23
C GLU A 248 12.88 11.60 -4.62
N GLN A 249 12.57 10.31 -4.72
CA GLN A 249 12.65 9.54 -5.96
C GLN A 249 11.28 9.30 -6.61
N ALA A 250 10.19 9.69 -5.95
CA ALA A 250 8.85 9.54 -6.49
C ALA A 250 8.64 10.48 -7.70
N MET A 251 8.03 9.97 -8.76
CA MET A 251 7.67 10.78 -9.91
C MET A 251 6.60 11.82 -9.59
N CYS A 252 5.63 11.45 -8.74
CA CYS A 252 4.64 12.37 -8.18
C CYS A 252 4.96 12.58 -6.71
N LYS A 253 5.35 13.77 -6.31
CA LYS A 253 5.67 14.11 -4.92
C LYS A 253 4.42 14.52 -4.14
N ALA A 254 4.44 14.35 -2.81
CA ALA A 254 3.33 14.79 -1.95
C ALA A 254 3.07 16.29 -2.08
N GLU A 255 4.11 17.10 -2.20
CA GLU A 255 4.01 18.55 -2.40
C GLU A 255 3.23 18.94 -3.67
N TYR A 256 3.25 18.10 -4.74
CA TYR A 256 2.50 18.35 -5.96
C TYR A 256 1.00 18.17 -5.71
N VAL A 257 0.64 17.15 -4.93
CA VAL A 257 -0.75 16.90 -4.51
C VAL A 257 -1.26 18.01 -3.60
N ASP A 258 -0.46 18.45 -2.64
CA ASP A 258 -0.82 19.56 -1.74
C ASP A 258 -1.05 20.86 -2.51
N ARG A 259 -0.24 21.13 -3.53
CA ARG A 259 -0.45 22.24 -4.46
C ARG A 259 -1.77 22.12 -5.21
N CYS A 260 -2.13 20.92 -5.71
CA CYS A 260 -3.42 20.69 -6.36
C CYS A 260 -4.59 20.94 -5.41
N LYS A 261 -4.48 20.57 -4.15
CA LYS A 261 -5.50 20.86 -3.11
C LYS A 261 -5.60 22.37 -2.84
N GLU A 262 -4.48 23.07 -2.83
CA GLU A 262 -4.47 24.53 -2.67
C GLU A 262 -5.12 25.25 -3.84
N VAL A 263 -4.82 24.84 -5.07
CA VAL A 263 -5.46 25.38 -6.29
C VAL A 263 -6.98 25.20 -6.25
N ALA A 264 -7.47 24.05 -5.79
CA ALA A 264 -8.91 23.84 -5.62
C ALA A 264 -9.53 24.84 -4.64
N ARG A 265 -8.87 25.12 -3.52
CA ARG A 265 -9.31 26.15 -2.54
C ARG A 265 -9.34 27.55 -3.15
N LEU A 266 -8.33 27.90 -3.97
CA LEU A 266 -8.30 29.18 -4.69
C LEU A 266 -9.46 29.32 -5.69
N PHE A 267 -9.94 28.22 -6.24
CA PHE A 267 -11.13 28.19 -7.09
C PHE A 267 -12.46 28.12 -6.31
N GLY A 268 -12.42 28.21 -4.98
CA GLY A 268 -13.61 28.14 -4.13
C GLY A 268 -14.21 26.73 -4.01
N ILE A 269 -13.44 25.69 -4.34
CA ILE A 269 -13.89 24.30 -4.26
C ILE A 269 -13.53 23.77 -2.87
N ASP A 270 -14.43 23.95 -1.91
CA ASP A 270 -14.34 23.42 -0.55
C ASP A 270 -15.33 22.25 -0.37
N ALA A 271 -14.96 21.08 -0.84
CA ALA A 271 -15.81 19.90 -0.84
C ALA A 271 -15.03 18.61 -0.55
N MET A 272 -15.56 17.83 0.40
CA MET A 272 -15.12 16.45 0.64
C MET A 272 -15.83 15.43 -0.27
N VAL A 273 -16.61 15.91 -1.22
CA VAL A 273 -17.27 15.07 -2.21
C VAL A 273 -16.41 15.01 -3.48
N SER A 274 -16.69 14.04 -4.32
CA SER A 274 -16.18 13.96 -5.67
C SER A 274 -16.81 15.14 -6.43
N GLY A 275 -16.26 16.32 -6.36
CA GLY A 275 -16.66 17.57 -6.97
C GLY A 275 -18.17 17.76 -7.14
N GLY A 276 -18.62 17.57 -8.33
CA GLY A 276 -20.02 17.69 -8.73
C GLY A 276 -20.24 18.82 -9.72
N PRO A 277 -21.40 18.82 -10.43
CA PRO A 277 -21.71 19.79 -11.46
C PRO A 277 -21.76 21.25 -10.95
N GLN A 278 -21.98 21.45 -9.65
CA GLN A 278 -22.03 22.77 -9.02
C GLN A 278 -20.68 23.50 -9.04
N PHE A 279 -19.57 22.79 -9.17
CA PHE A 279 -18.22 23.37 -9.25
C PHE A 279 -17.75 23.61 -10.67
N GLN A 280 -18.54 23.20 -11.66
CA GLN A 280 -18.23 23.34 -13.07
C GLN A 280 -18.38 24.79 -13.54
N ASP A 281 -17.38 25.33 -14.22
CA ASP A 281 -17.47 26.62 -14.92
C ASP A 281 -18.07 26.42 -16.32
N ARG A 282 -19.40 26.25 -16.40
CA ARG A 282 -20.12 25.96 -17.65
C ARG A 282 -19.95 27.00 -18.75
N ARG A 283 -19.45 28.18 -18.45
CA ARG A 283 -19.32 29.27 -19.43
C ARG A 283 -17.97 29.29 -20.11
N ASN A 284 -16.91 28.89 -19.38
CA ASN A 284 -15.51 29.09 -19.79
C ASN A 284 -14.68 27.82 -19.69
N ALA A 285 -15.33 26.65 -19.75
CA ALA A 285 -14.62 25.39 -19.60
C ALA A 285 -15.28 24.27 -20.42
N TYR A 286 -14.47 23.27 -20.75
CA TYR A 286 -14.91 22.04 -21.38
C TYR A 286 -14.72 20.87 -20.44
N THR A 287 -15.59 19.88 -20.52
CA THR A 287 -15.57 18.73 -19.62
C THR A 287 -15.31 17.44 -20.37
N PHE A 288 -14.41 16.63 -19.83
CA PHE A 288 -13.98 15.37 -20.40
C PHE A 288 -14.04 14.26 -19.35
N THR A 289 -14.50 13.08 -19.77
CA THR A 289 -14.52 11.90 -18.93
C THR A 289 -13.71 10.78 -19.60
N GLY A 290 -12.68 10.32 -18.93
CA GLY A 290 -11.94 9.13 -19.31
C GLY A 290 -12.49 7.89 -18.60
N VAL A 291 -12.55 6.79 -19.31
CA VAL A 291 -13.06 5.51 -18.79
C VAL A 291 -12.01 4.44 -19.02
N ASP A 292 -11.58 3.82 -17.95
CA ASP A 292 -10.78 2.59 -17.95
C ASP A 292 -11.68 1.42 -17.56
N LEU A 293 -11.88 0.50 -18.51
CA LEU A 293 -12.83 -0.61 -18.40
C LEU A 293 -12.15 -1.88 -17.94
N ALA A 294 -12.60 -2.44 -16.82
CA ALA A 294 -12.33 -3.83 -16.50
C ALA A 294 -13.38 -4.74 -17.12
N VAL A 295 -12.95 -5.74 -17.86
CA VAL A 295 -13.83 -6.73 -18.50
C VAL A 295 -13.55 -8.11 -17.98
N GLY A 296 -14.59 -8.73 -17.43
CA GLY A 296 -14.59 -10.12 -17.03
C GLY A 296 -15.83 -10.51 -16.23
N ARG A 297 -16.07 -11.82 -16.11
CA ARG A 297 -17.14 -12.39 -15.27
C ARG A 297 -16.49 -13.08 -14.07
N GLY A 298 -16.71 -12.56 -12.86
CA GLY A 298 -16.27 -13.19 -11.61
C GLY A 298 -15.78 -12.21 -10.54
N GLU A 299 -15.54 -12.68 -9.33
CA GLU A 299 -15.08 -11.89 -8.19
C GLU A 299 -13.58 -11.45 -8.29
N GLU A 300 -12.85 -11.91 -9.30
CA GLU A 300 -11.41 -11.69 -9.48
C GLU A 300 -11.05 -10.61 -10.51
N HIS A 301 -12.03 -9.81 -11.00
CA HIS A 301 -11.79 -8.84 -12.06
C HIS A 301 -11.36 -7.48 -11.52
N ASP A 302 -10.56 -6.78 -12.34
CA ASP A 302 -10.09 -5.42 -12.12
C ASP A 302 -11.25 -4.42 -11.97
N PHE A 303 -10.98 -3.28 -11.40
CA PHE A 303 -11.98 -2.23 -11.19
C PHE A 303 -12.18 -1.40 -12.46
N THR A 304 -13.41 -1.01 -12.74
CA THR A 304 -13.72 0.02 -13.73
C THR A 304 -13.63 1.39 -13.06
N SER A 305 -13.00 2.34 -13.72
CA SER A 305 -12.91 3.71 -13.25
C SER A 305 -13.36 4.72 -14.30
N LEU A 306 -14.01 5.80 -13.83
CA LEU A 306 -14.43 6.94 -14.63
C LEU A 306 -13.95 8.21 -13.92
N THR A 307 -13.07 8.98 -14.58
CA THR A 307 -12.62 10.27 -14.06
C THR A 307 -13.10 11.39 -14.96
N THR A 308 -13.86 12.33 -14.39
CA THR A 308 -14.38 13.53 -15.07
C THR A 308 -13.53 14.73 -14.67
N ILE A 309 -12.97 15.40 -15.67
CA ILE A 309 -12.19 16.63 -15.49
C ILE A 309 -12.83 17.79 -16.25
N GLU A 310 -12.73 18.97 -15.67
CA GLU A 310 -12.98 20.24 -16.34
C GLU A 310 -11.65 20.85 -16.78
N VAL A 311 -11.59 21.36 -18.01
CA VAL A 311 -10.46 22.14 -18.52
C VAL A 311 -10.92 23.55 -18.79
N ARG A 312 -10.42 24.52 -18.01
CA ARG A 312 -10.74 25.93 -18.06
C ARG A 312 -9.97 26.64 -19.19
N GLN A 313 -10.48 27.76 -19.67
CA GLN A 313 -9.77 28.58 -20.67
C GLN A 313 -8.38 29.03 -20.18
N SER A 314 -8.17 29.16 -18.88
CA SER A 314 -6.87 29.42 -18.26
C SER A 314 -5.89 28.24 -18.35
N GLY A 315 -6.32 27.09 -18.90
CA GLY A 315 -5.53 25.86 -18.97
C GLY A 315 -5.55 25.02 -17.70
N HIS A 316 -6.15 25.50 -16.60
CA HIS A 316 -6.26 24.70 -15.38
C HIS A 316 -7.25 23.56 -15.54
N ARG A 317 -6.94 22.45 -14.89
CA ARG A 317 -7.75 21.24 -14.87
C ARG A 317 -8.30 20.98 -13.48
N VAL A 318 -9.61 20.79 -13.39
CA VAL A 318 -10.29 20.48 -12.12
C VAL A 318 -10.84 19.07 -12.19
N VAL A 319 -10.52 18.23 -11.25
CA VAL A 319 -11.14 16.91 -11.12
C VAL A 319 -12.55 17.13 -10.55
N LEU A 320 -13.57 16.94 -11.37
CA LEU A 320 -14.96 17.17 -10.96
C LEU A 320 -15.58 15.93 -10.31
N ASP A 321 -15.23 14.73 -10.79
CA ASP A 321 -15.85 13.50 -10.30
C ASP A 321 -14.99 12.28 -10.60
N VAL A 322 -15.00 11.33 -9.68
CA VAL A 322 -14.32 10.04 -9.82
C VAL A 322 -15.28 8.94 -9.37
N ASP A 323 -15.64 8.07 -10.28
CA ASP A 323 -16.33 6.82 -9.98
C ASP A 323 -15.31 5.68 -10.06
N TYR A 324 -15.30 4.81 -9.07
CA TYR A 324 -14.41 3.67 -9.00
C TYR A 324 -15.13 2.49 -8.34
N GLY A 325 -15.17 1.34 -9.02
CA GLY A 325 -15.85 0.17 -8.49
C GLY A 325 -15.93 -0.99 -9.47
N ARG A 326 -16.52 -2.08 -9.01
CA ARG A 326 -16.83 -3.26 -9.82
C ARG A 326 -18.31 -3.24 -10.17
N TRP A 327 -18.62 -3.06 -11.44
CA TRP A 327 -20.00 -2.93 -11.91
C TRP A 327 -20.30 -3.88 -13.04
N ALA A 328 -21.57 -4.32 -13.09
CA ALA A 328 -22.07 -5.01 -14.26
C ALA A 328 -22.16 -4.06 -15.47
N GLY A 329 -22.04 -4.57 -16.69
CA GLY A 329 -22.02 -3.77 -17.90
C GLY A 329 -23.17 -2.79 -18.02
N ARG A 330 -24.39 -3.18 -17.58
CA ARG A 330 -25.55 -2.28 -17.53
C ARG A 330 -25.31 -1.07 -16.63
N GLU A 331 -24.70 -1.26 -15.48
CA GLU A 331 -24.41 -0.16 -14.55
C GLU A 331 -23.30 0.76 -15.09
N ILE A 332 -22.30 0.19 -15.77
CA ILE A 332 -21.24 0.98 -16.43
C ILE A 332 -21.86 1.93 -17.47
N VAL A 333 -22.75 1.43 -18.35
CA VAL A 333 -23.47 2.27 -19.34
C VAL A 333 -24.24 3.40 -18.66
N GLN A 334 -24.97 3.10 -17.59
CA GLN A 334 -25.72 4.10 -16.84
C GLN A 334 -24.81 5.17 -16.21
N ARG A 335 -23.63 4.79 -15.70
CA ARG A 335 -22.65 5.70 -15.13
C ARG A 335 -22.06 6.61 -16.20
N ILE A 336 -21.66 6.08 -17.35
CA ILE A 336 -21.16 6.86 -18.47
C ILE A 336 -22.23 7.85 -18.95
N HIS A 337 -23.46 7.39 -19.17
CA HIS A 337 -24.58 8.25 -19.59
C HIS A 337 -24.85 9.35 -18.56
N ARG A 338 -24.76 9.05 -17.25
CA ARG A 338 -24.88 10.04 -16.20
C ARG A 338 -23.80 11.13 -16.33
N LYS A 339 -22.52 10.77 -16.58
CA LYS A 339 -21.43 11.73 -16.77
C LYS A 339 -21.71 12.65 -17.98
N GLN A 340 -22.19 12.09 -19.08
CA GLN A 340 -22.57 12.88 -20.24
C GLN A 340 -23.70 13.88 -19.93
N ARG A 341 -24.74 13.42 -19.25
CA ARG A 341 -25.92 14.27 -18.95
C ARG A 341 -25.60 15.33 -17.88
N ASP A 342 -24.97 14.95 -16.78
CA ASP A 342 -24.80 15.81 -15.60
C ASP A 342 -23.69 16.84 -15.80
N TYR A 343 -22.64 16.49 -16.56
CA TYR A 343 -21.46 17.33 -16.80
C TYR A 343 -21.34 17.86 -18.22
N ASP A 344 -22.19 17.44 -19.14
CA ASP A 344 -22.08 17.73 -20.58
C ASP A 344 -20.67 17.32 -21.09
N SER A 345 -20.19 16.15 -20.65
CA SER A 345 -18.81 15.72 -20.88
C SER A 345 -18.63 14.94 -22.17
N VAL A 346 -17.52 15.19 -22.86
CA VAL A 346 -17.01 14.30 -23.91
C VAL A 346 -16.41 13.08 -23.24
N VAL A 347 -16.92 11.90 -23.57
CA VAL A 347 -16.47 10.64 -22.94
C VAL A 347 -15.53 9.87 -23.86
N ALA A 348 -14.38 9.50 -23.34
CA ALA A 348 -13.42 8.62 -24.02
C ALA A 348 -13.26 7.30 -23.26
N VAL A 349 -13.24 6.21 -24.00
CA VAL A 349 -13.10 4.85 -23.45
C VAL A 349 -11.90 4.17 -24.06
N GLU A 350 -11.11 3.45 -23.23
CA GLU A 350 -9.98 2.70 -23.74
C GLU A 350 -10.43 1.66 -24.78
N ASN A 351 -9.79 1.73 -25.96
CA ASN A 351 -10.09 0.82 -27.08
C ASN A 351 -9.39 -0.53 -26.85
N ASN A 352 -9.99 -1.35 -26.05
CA ASN A 352 -9.66 -2.75 -25.85
C ASN A 352 -10.89 -3.60 -26.25
N ALA A 353 -10.77 -4.92 -26.21
CA ALA A 353 -11.87 -5.85 -26.52
C ALA A 353 -13.17 -5.59 -25.73
N SER A 354 -13.11 -4.74 -24.73
CA SER A 354 -14.20 -4.37 -23.82
C SER A 354 -15.14 -3.32 -24.40
N GLN A 355 -14.68 -2.51 -25.34
CA GLN A 355 -15.48 -1.44 -25.93
C GLN A 355 -16.66 -1.99 -26.74
N ASP A 356 -16.48 -3.09 -27.44
CA ASP A 356 -17.56 -3.71 -28.23
C ASP A 356 -18.68 -4.23 -27.31
N PHE A 357 -18.33 -4.77 -26.15
CA PHE A 357 -19.31 -5.17 -25.13
C PHE A 357 -20.06 -3.96 -24.57
N LEU A 358 -19.37 -2.84 -24.34
CA LEU A 358 -19.99 -1.62 -23.82
C LEU A 358 -21.05 -1.08 -24.81
N LEU A 359 -20.74 -1.04 -26.10
CA LEU A 359 -21.68 -0.63 -27.13
C LEU A 359 -22.88 -1.60 -27.24
N GLN A 360 -22.63 -2.91 -27.13
CA GLN A 360 -23.73 -3.90 -27.11
C GLN A 360 -24.63 -3.70 -25.91
N TRP A 361 -24.07 -3.46 -24.70
CA TRP A 361 -24.86 -3.19 -23.51
C TRP A 361 -25.66 -1.87 -23.59
N ALA A 362 -25.15 -0.86 -24.30
CA ALA A 362 -25.88 0.38 -24.54
C ALA A 362 -27.06 0.15 -25.48
N LEU A 363 -26.89 -0.64 -26.55
CA LEU A 363 -27.96 -1.04 -27.46
C LEU A 363 -29.05 -1.82 -26.74
N ASP A 364 -28.69 -2.77 -25.88
CA ASP A 364 -29.63 -3.58 -25.09
C ASP A 364 -30.49 -2.71 -24.14
N GLN A 365 -30.01 -1.54 -23.76
CA GLN A 365 -30.72 -0.60 -22.90
C GLN A 365 -31.42 0.54 -23.67
N ASN A 366 -31.36 0.55 -24.99
CA ASN A 366 -31.82 1.65 -25.83
C ASN A 366 -31.22 3.02 -25.41
N VAL A 367 -29.95 3.04 -25.02
CA VAL A 367 -29.21 4.25 -24.62
C VAL A 367 -28.28 4.64 -25.73
N SER A 368 -28.40 5.88 -26.23
CA SER A 368 -27.38 6.47 -27.10
C SER A 368 -26.16 6.79 -26.24
N LEU A 369 -25.02 6.19 -26.59
CA LEU A 369 -23.77 6.35 -25.85
C LEU A 369 -22.68 6.88 -26.82
N PRO A 370 -22.65 8.20 -27.09
CA PRO A 370 -21.59 8.80 -27.89
C PRO A 370 -20.28 8.78 -27.11
N ILE A 371 -19.40 7.81 -27.44
CA ILE A 371 -18.08 7.63 -26.84
C ILE A 371 -16.99 7.75 -27.89
N MET A 372 -15.84 8.27 -27.51
CA MET A 372 -14.65 8.33 -28.33
C MET A 372 -13.71 7.17 -27.98
N PRO A 373 -13.28 6.37 -28.96
CA PRO A 373 -12.27 5.36 -28.69
C PRO A 373 -10.90 6.01 -28.42
N TYR A 374 -10.22 5.52 -27.40
CA TYR A 374 -8.85 5.91 -27.08
C TYR A 374 -7.96 4.68 -27.01
N THR A 375 -6.90 4.65 -27.82
CA THR A 375 -5.94 3.55 -27.81
C THR A 375 -4.72 3.93 -26.99
N THR A 376 -4.53 3.23 -25.90
CA THR A 376 -3.36 3.40 -25.02
C THR A 376 -2.14 2.77 -25.66
N GLY A 377 -1.12 3.59 -25.92
CA GLY A 377 0.16 3.15 -26.47
C GLY A 377 1.30 3.19 -25.44
N ARG A 378 2.52 2.91 -25.89
CA ARG A 378 3.75 3.09 -25.08
C ARG A 378 3.96 4.55 -24.63
N SER A 379 3.26 5.50 -25.23
CA SER A 379 3.29 6.92 -24.89
C SER A 379 2.89 7.25 -23.46
N LYS A 380 2.11 6.39 -22.77
CA LYS A 380 1.70 6.63 -21.40
C LYS A 380 2.87 6.77 -20.41
N ALA A 381 3.99 6.13 -20.67
CA ALA A 381 5.19 6.21 -19.84
C ALA A 381 6.19 7.29 -20.32
N HIS A 382 5.86 8.03 -21.39
CA HIS A 382 6.76 9.06 -21.92
C HIS A 382 6.90 10.22 -20.91
N PRO A 383 8.15 10.69 -20.62
CA PRO A 383 8.38 11.70 -19.58
C PRO A 383 7.62 13.02 -19.80
N GLU A 384 7.43 13.44 -21.04
CA GLU A 384 6.84 14.75 -21.36
C GLU A 384 5.35 14.65 -21.73
N TYR A 385 4.95 13.60 -22.42
CA TYR A 385 3.60 13.47 -23.01
C TYR A 385 2.74 12.43 -22.30
N GLY A 386 3.33 11.61 -21.45
CA GLY A 386 2.64 10.55 -20.71
C GLY A 386 2.18 11.00 -19.33
N ILE A 387 1.91 10.02 -18.50
CA ILE A 387 1.53 10.24 -17.09
C ILE A 387 2.54 11.11 -16.31
N PRO A 388 3.88 10.96 -16.48
CA PRO A 388 4.83 11.85 -15.83
C PRO A 388 4.63 13.33 -16.17
N GLY A 389 4.18 13.64 -17.39
CA GLY A 389 3.84 15.01 -17.79
C GLY A 389 2.69 15.62 -16.98
N ILE A 390 1.72 14.79 -16.55
CA ILE A 390 0.64 15.21 -15.63
C ILE A 390 1.25 15.64 -14.28
N PHE A 391 2.23 14.91 -13.77
CA PHE A 391 2.88 15.25 -12.50
C PHE A 391 3.65 16.56 -12.57
N VAL A 392 4.28 16.85 -13.71
CA VAL A 392 4.91 18.17 -13.95
C VAL A 392 3.86 19.28 -13.94
N GLN A 393 2.69 19.06 -14.55
CA GLN A 393 1.58 20.01 -14.50
C GLN A 393 1.02 20.19 -13.08
N MET A 394 0.94 19.11 -12.29
CA MET A 394 0.56 19.19 -10.87
C MET A 394 1.58 20.00 -10.06
N ALA A 395 2.87 19.78 -10.27
CA ALA A 395 3.95 20.54 -9.65
C ALA A 395 3.87 22.05 -9.95
N ASN A 396 3.38 22.39 -11.14
CA ASN A 396 3.21 23.79 -11.58
C ASN A 396 1.84 24.38 -11.20
N GLY A 397 1.00 23.66 -10.46
CA GLY A 397 -0.31 24.15 -10.01
C GLY A 397 -1.37 24.20 -11.11
N ALA A 398 -1.22 23.42 -12.19
CA ALA A 398 -2.20 23.37 -13.27
C ALA A 398 -3.41 22.46 -12.96
N TRP A 399 -3.37 21.73 -11.86
CA TRP A 399 -4.44 20.81 -11.44
C TRP A 399 -5.08 21.22 -10.13
N ALA A 400 -6.36 20.94 -9.98
CA ALA A 400 -7.14 21.19 -8.77
C ALA A 400 -7.84 19.90 -8.30
N PHE A 401 -7.59 19.51 -7.05
CA PHE A 401 -8.23 18.37 -6.40
C PHE A 401 -9.18 18.86 -5.30
N PRO A 402 -10.52 18.63 -5.44
CA PRO A 402 -11.49 18.98 -4.42
C PRO A 402 -11.14 18.43 -3.04
N ASN A 403 -11.18 19.31 -2.03
CA ASN A 403 -10.88 18.92 -0.65
C ASN A 403 -11.56 19.89 0.33
N ARG A 404 -11.79 19.43 1.56
CA ARG A 404 -12.20 20.27 2.68
C ARG A 404 -11.17 20.13 3.80
N GLY A 405 -10.48 21.23 4.11
CA GLY A 405 -9.43 21.22 5.13
C GLY A 405 -8.28 20.24 4.83
N GLY A 406 -7.95 20.01 3.53
CA GLY A 406 -6.93 19.07 3.10
C GLY A 406 -7.41 17.60 2.92
N VAL A 407 -8.63 17.29 3.37
CA VAL A 407 -9.22 15.94 3.27
C VAL A 407 -10.03 15.83 1.98
N CYS A 408 -9.74 14.83 1.17
CA CYS A 408 -10.43 14.54 -0.08
C CYS A 408 -11.51 13.46 0.10
N HIS A 409 -12.47 13.43 -0.84
CA HIS A 409 -13.38 12.29 -0.97
C HIS A 409 -12.60 10.98 -1.21
N PRO A 410 -13.04 9.81 -0.71
CA PRO A 410 -12.31 8.54 -0.88
C PRO A 410 -11.91 8.23 -2.32
N ASN A 411 -12.75 8.51 -3.30
CA ASN A 411 -12.44 8.28 -4.72
C ASN A 411 -11.34 9.25 -5.24
N ILE A 412 -11.35 10.51 -4.79
CA ILE A 412 -10.26 11.46 -5.09
C ILE A 412 -8.97 11.03 -4.38
N GLN A 413 -9.08 10.56 -3.14
CA GLN A 413 -7.92 10.02 -2.42
C GLN A 413 -7.34 8.82 -3.16
N ARG A 414 -8.17 7.95 -3.74
CA ARG A 414 -7.72 6.84 -4.57
C ARG A 414 -6.92 7.30 -5.78
N LEU A 415 -7.38 8.35 -6.49
CA LEU A 415 -6.61 8.97 -7.57
C LEU A 415 -5.26 9.49 -7.07
N ILE A 416 -5.26 10.17 -5.93
CA ILE A 416 -4.04 10.67 -5.30
C ILE A 416 -3.07 9.52 -5.01
N ASP A 417 -3.56 8.41 -4.46
CA ASP A 417 -2.73 7.24 -4.15
C ASP A 417 -2.15 6.63 -5.44
N ASP A 418 -2.94 6.49 -6.49
CA ASP A 418 -2.45 6.01 -7.79
C ASP A 418 -1.36 6.94 -8.37
N CYS A 419 -1.48 8.26 -8.20
CA CYS A 419 -0.43 9.22 -8.59
C CYS A 419 0.83 9.05 -7.75
N LEU A 420 0.66 9.00 -6.44
CA LEU A 420 1.75 8.95 -5.48
C LEU A 420 2.58 7.66 -5.59
N TYR A 421 1.96 6.54 -5.95
CA TYR A 421 2.60 5.22 -6.07
C TYR A 421 2.87 4.80 -7.51
N TYR A 422 2.76 5.72 -8.46
CA TYR A 422 3.01 5.45 -9.88
C TYR A 422 4.46 5.03 -10.13
N VAL A 423 4.63 3.91 -10.84
CA VAL A 423 5.91 3.39 -11.33
C VAL A 423 5.75 3.03 -12.82
N PRO A 424 6.51 3.63 -13.75
CA PRO A 424 6.33 3.44 -15.19
C PRO A 424 6.43 1.99 -15.68
N SER A 425 7.23 1.17 -14.98
CA SER A 425 7.45 -0.24 -15.32
C SER A 425 6.40 -1.19 -14.76
N LYS A 426 5.46 -0.68 -13.95
CA LYS A 426 4.39 -1.47 -13.32
C LYS A 426 3.03 -1.14 -13.92
N HIS A 427 2.03 -1.91 -13.55
CA HIS A 427 0.64 -1.63 -13.92
C HIS A 427 0.24 -0.24 -13.40
N THR A 428 -0.35 0.58 -14.27
CA THR A 428 -0.89 1.89 -13.90
C THR A 428 -2.18 1.68 -13.12
N GLY A 429 -2.38 2.40 -12.01
CA GLY A 429 -3.63 2.35 -11.27
C GLY A 429 -4.83 2.78 -12.13
N ASP A 430 -5.97 2.12 -11.96
CA ASP A 430 -7.14 2.27 -12.83
C ASP A 430 -7.68 3.72 -12.85
N VAL A 431 -7.64 4.40 -11.68
CA VAL A 431 -8.14 5.78 -11.58
C VAL A 431 -7.19 6.77 -12.23
N LEU A 432 -5.88 6.55 -12.10
CA LEU A 432 -4.88 7.35 -12.80
C LEU A 432 -4.96 7.11 -14.31
N MET A 433 -5.29 5.88 -14.75
CA MET A 433 -5.46 5.57 -16.15
C MET A 433 -6.68 6.30 -16.74
N SER A 434 -7.83 6.30 -16.07
CA SER A 434 -9.00 7.05 -16.51
C SER A 434 -8.75 8.57 -16.51
N LEU A 435 -7.98 9.11 -15.55
CA LEU A 435 -7.55 10.51 -15.57
C LEU A 435 -6.69 10.81 -16.81
N PHE A 436 -5.72 9.93 -17.10
CA PHE A 436 -4.84 10.06 -18.26
C PHE A 436 -5.64 10.08 -19.57
N ILE A 437 -6.62 9.19 -19.74
CA ILE A 437 -7.50 9.15 -20.90
C ILE A 437 -8.27 10.46 -21.04
N ALA A 438 -8.87 10.99 -19.98
CA ALA A 438 -9.58 12.27 -19.96
C ALA A 438 -8.67 13.42 -20.39
N HIS A 439 -7.44 13.45 -19.86
CA HIS A 439 -6.43 14.45 -20.18
C HIS A 439 -6.00 14.40 -21.65
N GLU A 440 -5.75 13.22 -22.19
CA GLU A 440 -5.31 13.04 -23.58
C GLU A 440 -6.40 13.43 -24.59
N ILE A 441 -7.66 13.15 -24.29
CA ILE A 441 -8.77 13.62 -25.13
C ILE A 441 -8.87 15.13 -25.08
N ALA A 442 -8.76 15.76 -23.91
CA ALA A 442 -8.77 17.22 -23.78
C ALA A 442 -7.71 17.89 -24.66
N LYS A 443 -6.51 17.33 -24.76
CA LYS A 443 -5.45 17.84 -25.66
C LYS A 443 -5.88 17.84 -27.14
N LYS A 444 -6.64 16.84 -27.58
CA LYS A 444 -7.11 16.75 -28.97
C LYS A 444 -8.08 17.86 -29.35
N PHE A 445 -8.74 18.47 -28.34
CA PHE A 445 -9.62 19.63 -28.54
C PHE A 445 -8.88 20.97 -28.58
N GLY A 446 -7.54 20.97 -28.55
CA GLY A 446 -6.71 22.16 -28.74
C GLY A 446 -6.75 23.15 -27.57
N ILE A 447 -7.14 22.71 -26.38
CA ILE A 447 -7.19 23.58 -25.21
C ILE A 447 -5.77 23.73 -24.66
N PRO A 448 -5.25 24.97 -24.50
CA PRO A 448 -3.88 25.20 -24.04
C PRO A 448 -3.66 24.72 -22.59
N ASP A 449 -2.44 24.35 -22.28
CA ASP A 449 -2.02 24.10 -20.91
C ASP A 449 -1.91 25.42 -20.13
N ALA A 450 -2.09 25.36 -18.80
CA ALA A 450 -1.95 26.53 -17.94
C ALA A 450 -0.53 27.13 -18.05
N PRO A 451 -0.40 28.47 -17.91
CA PRO A 451 0.91 29.11 -17.92
C PRO A 451 1.85 28.47 -16.88
N GLY A 452 3.04 28.08 -17.32
CA GLY A 452 4.02 27.37 -16.49
C GLY A 452 3.97 25.83 -16.60
N ALA A 453 2.98 25.27 -17.30
CA ALA A 453 2.86 23.81 -17.51
C ALA A 453 3.66 23.30 -18.72
N SER A 454 4.19 24.17 -19.57
CA SER A 454 5.00 23.78 -20.74
C SER A 454 6.49 23.70 -20.39
N PRO A 455 7.19 22.61 -20.75
CA PRO A 455 8.64 22.66 -20.84
C PRO A 455 9.03 23.70 -21.89
N ALA A 456 10.03 24.50 -21.58
CA ALA A 456 10.54 25.55 -22.46
C ALA A 456 10.87 24.99 -23.85
N GLY A 457 10.15 25.45 -24.86
CA GLY A 457 10.54 25.33 -26.26
C GLY A 457 9.62 24.51 -27.16
N THR A 458 8.52 25.08 -27.56
CA THR A 458 7.99 24.84 -28.91
C THR A 458 7.33 26.12 -29.41
N ASN A 459 8.14 26.95 -30.07
CA ASN A 459 7.62 27.96 -30.99
C ASN A 459 6.99 27.21 -32.16
N ILE A 460 5.69 27.04 -32.15
CA ILE A 460 4.94 26.70 -33.37
C ILE A 460 4.75 28.03 -34.12
N MET A 461 5.60 28.23 -35.11
CA MET A 461 5.35 29.27 -36.12
C MET A 461 4.02 28.98 -36.81
N THR A 462 3.10 29.88 -36.66
CA THR A 462 1.94 30.07 -37.52
C THR A 462 2.38 30.26 -38.96
N ARG A 463 1.95 29.41 -39.86
CA ARG A 463 1.61 29.72 -41.22
C ARG A 463 0.35 28.97 -41.63
#